data_cc0badf0fa204753ababa7bec19b6102
#
_entry.id   cc0badf0fa204753ababa7bec19b6102
#
_cell.length_a   1.000
_cell.length_b   1.000
_cell.length_c   1.000
_cell.angle_alpha   90.00
_cell.angle_beta   90.00
_cell.angle_gamma   90.00
#
_symmetry.space_group_name_H-M   'P 1'
#
loop_
_entity.id
_entity.type
_entity.pdbx_description
1 polymer ?
#
loop_
_entity_poly.entity_id
_entity_poly.type
_entity_poly.pdbx_seq_one_letter_code
_entity_poly.pdbx_strand_id
1 'polypeptide(L)'
;MLLRLLAVPVPLDDAPVAADDYGAINEDATLTVADGDNQYFTANQRYDDTGEHSGDVINTTYTGTDTDVDGDTLTVSAVRTGSTEGSGTDGTVGSALTGTYGQLTLNSNGSYTYVANQAAADALDVGDTVTDSFNYTVTDGGLTDIAVIEIKVFGVNDVPVAQNDVGVINENSTLTVSDGDNANETNDSGSTYNASGEHSGDVINTSSGTHQDSDADASATLTVTQIKKNGGSNSAVSSGTTNSNGTSVTGTYGTLTIGADGSYTYAATADA
;
A
#
# COMPACT_ATOMS: atom_id res chain seq x y z
N MET A 1 -4.75 -14.63 -79.30
CA MET A 1 -4.95 -13.54 -78.27
C MET A 1 -4.47 -14.08 -76.94
N LEU A 2 -3.26 -13.71 -76.53
CA LEU A 2 -2.66 -14.22 -75.29
C LEU A 2 -3.11 -13.31 -74.15
N LEU A 3 -3.95 -13.81 -73.25
CA LEU A 3 -4.35 -13.07 -72.04
C LEU A 3 -3.17 -13.11 -71.06
N ARG A 4 -2.45 -11.98 -70.89
CA ARG A 4 -1.51 -11.82 -69.77
C ARG A 4 -2.31 -11.54 -68.51
N LEU A 5 -2.37 -12.51 -67.62
CA LEU A 5 -2.80 -12.30 -66.27
C LEU A 5 -1.69 -11.51 -65.55
N LEU A 6 -1.89 -10.22 -65.27
CA LEU A 6 -1.05 -9.50 -64.31
C LEU A 6 -1.52 -9.95 -62.92
N ALA A 7 -0.73 -10.78 -62.26
CA ALA A 7 -0.85 -10.98 -60.81
C ALA A 7 -0.45 -9.65 -60.13
N VAL A 8 -1.39 -8.94 -59.53
CA VAL A 8 -1.09 -7.85 -58.61
C VAL A 8 -0.61 -8.56 -57.32
N PRO A 9 0.60 -8.27 -56.84
CA PRO A 9 1.03 -8.83 -55.53
C PRO A 9 0.04 -8.35 -54.49
N VAL A 10 -0.50 -9.24 -53.70
CA VAL A 10 -1.21 -8.88 -52.48
C VAL A 10 -0.10 -8.48 -51.49
N PRO A 11 -0.20 -7.28 -50.87
CA PRO A 11 0.74 -6.94 -49.79
C PRO A 11 0.76 -8.06 -48.74
N LEU A 12 1.93 -8.38 -48.25
CA LEU A 12 2.09 -9.26 -47.13
C LEU A 12 1.72 -8.45 -45.88
N ASP A 13 0.99 -9.06 -44.98
CA ASP A 13 0.67 -8.51 -43.67
C ASP A 13 1.93 -8.48 -42.82
N ASP A 14 2.33 -7.30 -42.34
CA ASP A 14 3.51 -7.11 -41.47
C ASP A 14 3.04 -7.12 -40.01
N ALA A 15 3.86 -7.63 -39.08
CA ALA A 15 3.52 -7.68 -37.66
C ALA A 15 3.56 -6.29 -37.02
N PRO A 16 2.69 -6.02 -36.04
CA PRO A 16 2.81 -4.82 -35.22
C PRO A 16 4.17 -4.77 -34.52
N VAL A 17 4.58 -3.56 -34.14
CA VAL A 17 5.75 -3.32 -33.30
C VAL A 17 5.26 -2.69 -32.02
N ALA A 18 5.31 -3.45 -30.94
CA ALA A 18 4.96 -3.02 -29.59
C ALA A 18 6.18 -2.36 -28.90
N ALA A 19 5.94 -1.36 -28.10
CA ALA A 19 6.96 -0.62 -27.37
C ALA A 19 6.62 -0.55 -25.89
N ASP A 20 7.64 -0.56 -25.02
CA ASP A 20 7.46 -0.57 -23.57
C ASP A 20 6.82 0.71 -23.04
N ASP A 21 5.97 0.57 -22.04
CA ASP A 21 5.23 1.62 -21.38
C ASP A 21 5.62 1.80 -19.91
N TYR A 22 5.30 2.98 -19.39
CA TYR A 22 5.68 3.36 -18.03
C TYR A 22 4.53 4.09 -17.34
N GLY A 23 4.36 3.76 -16.06
CA GLY A 23 3.50 4.47 -15.13
C GLY A 23 4.17 4.66 -13.77
N ALA A 24 3.62 5.53 -12.96
CA ALA A 24 4.12 5.78 -11.62
C ALA A 24 3.02 6.35 -10.72
N ILE A 25 2.94 5.88 -9.50
CA ILE A 25 1.89 6.23 -8.54
C ILE A 25 2.40 6.05 -7.11
N ASN A 26 1.81 6.75 -6.15
CA ASN A 26 1.98 6.43 -4.73
C ASN A 26 1.24 5.13 -4.39
N GLU A 27 1.71 4.42 -3.36
CA GLU A 27 0.91 3.36 -2.76
C GLU A 27 -0.46 3.91 -2.31
N ASP A 28 -1.42 3.04 -2.05
CA ASP A 28 -2.81 3.38 -1.71
C ASP A 28 -3.58 4.18 -2.77
N ALA A 29 -2.93 4.54 -3.87
CA ALA A 29 -3.55 5.33 -4.93
C ALA A 29 -3.95 4.48 -6.15
N THR A 30 -4.70 5.11 -7.06
CA THR A 30 -5.15 4.50 -8.31
C THR A 30 -4.72 5.35 -9.50
N LEU A 31 -3.88 4.78 -10.35
CA LEU A 31 -3.55 5.34 -11.66
C LEU A 31 -4.64 4.92 -12.67
N THR A 32 -5.21 5.88 -13.39
CA THR A 32 -6.19 5.63 -14.45
C THR A 32 -5.77 6.30 -15.74
N VAL A 33 -5.65 5.52 -16.79
CA VAL A 33 -5.22 5.96 -18.11
C VAL A 33 -6.31 5.65 -19.13
N ALA A 34 -6.85 6.69 -19.77
CA ALA A 34 -7.94 6.59 -20.74
C ALA A 34 -7.42 6.16 -22.12
N ASP A 35 -8.31 5.61 -22.94
CA ASP A 35 -8.05 5.35 -24.37
C ASP A 35 -7.73 6.66 -25.10
N GLY A 36 -6.67 6.65 -25.90
CA GLY A 36 -6.15 7.80 -26.60
C GLY A 36 -5.42 8.82 -25.73
N ASP A 37 -5.15 8.47 -24.45
CA ASP A 37 -4.32 9.30 -23.59
C ASP A 37 -2.86 9.20 -24.03
N ASN A 38 -2.26 10.36 -24.28
CA ASN A 38 -0.92 10.49 -24.83
C ASN A 38 -0.07 11.45 -24.00
N GLN A 39 -0.20 11.45 -22.69
CA GLN A 39 0.56 12.30 -21.80
C GLN A 39 2.06 11.99 -21.88
N TYR A 40 2.86 12.98 -21.53
CA TYR A 40 4.31 12.89 -21.51
C TYR A 40 4.82 12.60 -20.10
N PHE A 41 5.46 11.45 -19.93
CA PHE A 41 6.15 11.07 -18.70
C PHE A 41 7.61 11.56 -18.73
N THR A 42 8.00 12.36 -17.74
CA THR A 42 9.41 12.64 -17.46
C THR A 42 9.83 11.91 -16.19
N ALA A 43 10.74 10.97 -16.30
CA ALA A 43 11.20 10.08 -15.23
C ALA A 43 11.79 10.79 -13.97
N ASN A 44 11.66 12.10 -13.86
CA ASN A 44 12.19 12.94 -12.77
C ASN A 44 11.12 13.82 -12.10
N GLN A 45 9.84 13.67 -12.41
CA GLN A 45 8.80 14.40 -11.71
C GLN A 45 8.43 13.73 -10.39
N ARG A 46 8.05 14.55 -9.42
CA ARG A 46 7.55 14.11 -8.12
C ARG A 46 6.09 13.71 -8.32
N TYR A 47 5.78 12.48 -8.03
CA TYR A 47 4.47 11.91 -8.24
C TYR A 47 3.48 12.38 -7.18
N ASP A 48 2.24 12.56 -7.58
CA ASP A 48 1.11 12.84 -6.70
C ASP A 48 0.14 11.64 -6.67
N ASP A 49 -0.95 11.77 -5.94
CA ASP A 49 -1.95 10.72 -5.80
C ASP A 49 -2.75 10.42 -7.08
N THR A 50 -2.56 11.22 -8.15
CA THR A 50 -3.19 10.99 -9.45
C THR A 50 -2.33 10.16 -10.39
N GLY A 51 -1.05 10.02 -10.09
CA GLY A 51 -0.08 9.25 -10.87
C GLY A 51 0.37 9.92 -12.16
N GLU A 52 1.41 9.35 -12.75
CA GLU A 52 1.94 9.75 -14.06
C GLU A 52 2.12 8.52 -14.96
N HIS A 53 2.06 8.70 -16.28
CA HIS A 53 2.10 7.60 -17.24
C HIS A 53 2.61 8.05 -18.62
N SER A 54 3.05 7.09 -19.45
CA SER A 54 3.46 7.33 -20.83
C SER A 54 2.29 7.54 -21.81
N GLY A 55 1.08 7.30 -21.40
CA GLY A 55 -0.14 7.24 -22.21
C GLY A 55 -0.84 5.89 -22.01
N ASP A 56 -1.87 5.59 -22.82
CA ASP A 56 -2.34 4.21 -22.90
C ASP A 56 -1.29 3.32 -23.62
N VAL A 57 -1.38 2.01 -23.45
CA VAL A 57 -0.31 1.12 -23.95
C VAL A 57 -0.25 0.97 -25.48
N ILE A 58 -1.17 1.56 -26.24
CA ILE A 58 -1.16 1.55 -27.71
C ILE A 58 -0.80 2.92 -28.26
N ASN A 59 -1.36 3.99 -27.69
CA ASN A 59 -1.38 5.33 -28.27
C ASN A 59 -0.52 6.32 -27.48
N THR A 60 0.76 6.07 -27.30
CA THR A 60 1.65 7.06 -26.71
C THR A 60 2.24 7.98 -27.77
N THR A 61 2.56 9.24 -27.42
CA THR A 61 3.17 10.17 -28.39
C THR A 61 4.68 10.24 -28.33
N TYR A 62 5.34 9.51 -27.42
CA TYR A 62 6.74 9.81 -27.14
C TYR A 62 7.76 8.68 -27.28
N THR A 63 7.57 7.53 -26.65
CA THR A 63 8.54 6.42 -26.73
C THR A 63 7.87 5.02 -26.68
N GLY A 64 6.62 4.94 -26.32
CA GLY A 64 5.85 3.71 -26.19
C GLY A 64 4.74 3.56 -27.22
N THR A 65 4.78 4.27 -28.35
CA THR A 65 3.75 4.14 -29.38
C THR A 65 3.89 2.82 -30.11
N ASP A 66 2.87 1.98 -30.00
CA ASP A 66 2.76 0.80 -30.81
C ASP A 66 2.42 1.18 -32.26
N THR A 67 3.02 0.52 -33.19
CA THR A 67 2.90 0.87 -34.61
C THR A 67 2.67 -0.39 -35.46
N ASP A 68 1.95 -0.17 -36.56
CA ASP A 68 1.81 -1.11 -37.64
C ASP A 68 2.14 -0.45 -38.96
N VAL A 69 2.95 -1.11 -39.80
CA VAL A 69 3.43 -0.51 -41.07
C VAL A 69 2.33 -0.52 -42.14
N ASP A 70 1.39 -1.46 -42.05
CA ASP A 70 0.23 -1.54 -42.94
C ASP A 70 -0.89 -0.57 -42.52
N GLY A 71 -0.79 -0.03 -41.28
CA GLY A 71 -1.75 0.89 -40.71
C GLY A 71 -2.98 0.20 -40.14
N ASP A 72 -2.86 -1.06 -39.75
CA ASP A 72 -3.93 -1.82 -39.16
C ASP A 72 -4.26 -1.36 -37.73
N THR A 73 -5.49 -1.65 -37.30
CA THR A 73 -5.93 -1.26 -35.96
C THR A 73 -5.38 -2.24 -34.92
N LEU A 74 -4.60 -1.70 -34.00
CA LEU A 74 -3.99 -2.48 -32.92
C LEU A 74 -4.95 -2.66 -31.74
N THR A 75 -4.87 -3.83 -31.10
CA THR A 75 -5.62 -4.14 -29.87
C THR A 75 -4.77 -5.01 -28.95
N VAL A 76 -4.98 -4.88 -27.62
CA VAL A 76 -4.39 -5.80 -26.65
C VAL A 76 -5.16 -7.11 -26.63
N SER A 77 -4.46 -8.21 -26.84
CA SER A 77 -5.04 -9.57 -26.90
C SER A 77 -4.70 -10.45 -25.69
N ALA A 78 -3.63 -10.16 -24.96
CA ALA A 78 -3.23 -10.88 -23.75
C ALA A 78 -2.50 -9.97 -22.76
N VAL A 79 -2.49 -10.34 -21.48
CA VAL A 79 -1.73 -9.69 -20.41
C VAL A 79 -1.20 -10.75 -19.43
N ARG A 80 0.02 -10.53 -18.89
CA ARG A 80 0.70 -11.42 -17.93
C ARG A 80 1.44 -10.61 -16.89
N THR A 81 1.71 -11.23 -15.73
CA THR A 81 2.62 -10.63 -14.74
C THR A 81 4.09 -10.76 -15.16
N GLY A 82 4.92 -9.81 -14.76
CA GLY A 82 6.38 -9.84 -14.91
C GLY A 82 6.90 -9.13 -16.16
N SER A 83 8.22 -8.86 -16.16
CA SER A 83 8.94 -8.10 -17.20
C SER A 83 9.53 -8.98 -18.30
N THR A 84 9.36 -10.30 -18.24
CA THR A 84 9.84 -11.21 -19.31
C THR A 84 8.70 -11.45 -20.27
N GLU A 85 8.84 -10.94 -21.49
CA GLU A 85 7.85 -11.07 -22.56
C GLU A 85 7.39 -12.51 -22.78
N GLY A 86 6.09 -12.71 -22.88
CA GLY A 86 5.45 -13.99 -23.08
C GLY A 86 5.51 -14.96 -21.89
N SER A 87 6.07 -14.54 -20.76
CA SER A 87 6.19 -15.33 -19.53
C SER A 87 5.38 -14.73 -18.39
N GLY A 88 5.22 -15.48 -17.30
CA GLY A 88 4.48 -15.04 -16.10
C GLY A 88 3.09 -15.65 -15.99
N THR A 89 2.31 -15.18 -15.02
CA THR A 89 0.93 -15.64 -14.80
C THR A 89 -0.01 -14.98 -15.79
N ASP A 90 -0.79 -15.78 -16.50
CA ASP A 90 -1.81 -15.29 -17.44
C ASP A 90 -2.90 -14.51 -16.71
N GLY A 91 -3.28 -13.36 -17.26
CA GLY A 91 -4.45 -12.59 -16.92
C GLY A 91 -5.52 -12.63 -18.01
N THR A 92 -6.65 -12.01 -17.74
CA THR A 92 -7.72 -11.79 -18.72
C THR A 92 -7.81 -10.30 -19.03
N VAL A 93 -7.69 -9.94 -20.30
CA VAL A 93 -7.85 -8.54 -20.75
C VAL A 93 -9.20 -7.98 -20.27
N GLY A 94 -9.21 -6.80 -19.69
CA GLY A 94 -10.37 -6.16 -19.09
C GLY A 94 -10.72 -6.65 -17.67
N SER A 95 -9.89 -7.52 -17.06
CA SER A 95 -10.04 -7.98 -15.68
C SER A 95 -8.78 -7.69 -14.87
N ALA A 96 -8.94 -7.50 -13.55
CA ALA A 96 -7.82 -7.23 -12.67
C ALA A 96 -6.84 -8.41 -12.61
N LEU A 97 -5.57 -8.15 -12.86
CA LEU A 97 -4.44 -9.08 -12.72
C LEU A 97 -3.57 -8.61 -11.55
N THR A 98 -3.42 -9.45 -10.54
CA THR A 98 -2.64 -9.14 -9.34
C THR A 98 -1.15 -9.27 -9.62
N GLY A 99 -0.41 -8.19 -9.43
CA GLY A 99 1.04 -8.12 -9.42
C GLY A 99 1.60 -8.25 -8.00
N THR A 100 2.81 -7.74 -7.79
CA THR A 100 3.49 -7.77 -6.48
C THR A 100 3.00 -6.66 -5.56
N TYR A 101 2.83 -5.45 -6.11
CA TYR A 101 2.51 -4.24 -5.34
C TYR A 101 1.10 -3.72 -5.62
N GLY A 102 0.44 -4.20 -6.68
CA GLY A 102 -0.89 -3.73 -7.05
C GLY A 102 -1.62 -4.66 -8.01
N GLN A 103 -2.71 -4.13 -8.58
CA GLN A 103 -3.54 -4.82 -9.56
C GLN A 103 -3.66 -3.98 -10.83
N LEU A 104 -3.29 -4.56 -11.97
CA LEU A 104 -3.47 -3.97 -13.29
C LEU A 104 -4.77 -4.49 -13.93
N THR A 105 -5.62 -3.58 -14.42
CA THR A 105 -6.71 -3.90 -15.35
C THR A 105 -6.37 -3.25 -16.68
N LEU A 106 -5.99 -4.04 -17.67
CA LEU A 106 -5.64 -3.58 -19.02
C LEU A 106 -6.75 -3.98 -20.00
N ASN A 107 -7.29 -2.99 -20.72
CA ASN A 107 -8.37 -3.17 -21.68
C ASN A 107 -7.84 -3.41 -23.09
N SER A 108 -8.68 -3.97 -23.98
CA SER A 108 -8.30 -4.28 -25.35
C SER A 108 -7.97 -3.05 -26.21
N ASN A 109 -8.43 -1.84 -25.83
CA ASN A 109 -8.12 -0.57 -26.48
C ASN A 109 -6.87 0.12 -25.95
N GLY A 110 -6.10 -0.52 -25.06
CA GLY A 110 -4.87 0.03 -24.48
C GLY A 110 -5.06 0.80 -23.17
N SER A 111 -6.29 1.27 -22.88
CA SER A 111 -6.56 1.95 -21.61
C SER A 111 -6.36 1.02 -20.40
N TYR A 112 -5.93 1.58 -19.27
CA TYR A 112 -5.71 0.76 -18.07
C TYR A 112 -5.97 1.50 -16.76
N THR A 113 -6.16 0.71 -15.71
CA THR A 113 -6.08 1.17 -14.32
C THR A 113 -5.09 0.30 -13.55
N TYR A 114 -4.31 0.93 -12.70
CA TYR A 114 -3.46 0.24 -11.73
C TYR A 114 -3.79 0.75 -10.33
N VAL A 115 -4.07 -0.17 -9.41
CA VAL A 115 -4.37 0.12 -8.00
C VAL A 115 -3.25 -0.44 -7.14
N ALA A 116 -2.49 0.41 -6.47
CA ALA A 116 -1.40 0.00 -5.58
C ALA A 116 -1.97 -0.39 -4.21
N ASN A 117 -2.49 -1.61 -4.07
CA ASN A 117 -3.31 -2.08 -2.95
C ASN A 117 -2.86 -3.42 -2.36
N GLN A 118 -1.63 -3.83 -2.57
CA GLN A 118 -1.10 -5.05 -1.99
C GLN A 118 -0.33 -4.73 -0.71
N ALA A 119 -0.37 -5.63 0.27
CA ALA A 119 0.36 -5.47 1.53
C ALA A 119 1.88 -5.22 1.37
N ALA A 120 2.44 -5.59 0.21
CA ALA A 120 3.83 -5.29 -0.11
C ALA A 120 4.03 -3.83 -0.57
N ALA A 121 2.97 -3.17 -1.03
CA ALA A 121 2.97 -1.73 -1.29
C ALA A 121 2.78 -0.97 0.02
N ASP A 122 1.75 -1.34 0.83
CA ASP A 122 1.45 -0.72 2.13
C ASP A 122 2.64 -0.73 3.12
N ALA A 123 3.63 -1.59 2.91
CA ALA A 123 4.83 -1.70 3.75
C ALA A 123 6.02 -0.84 3.27
N LEU A 124 5.83 0.01 2.29
CA LEU A 124 6.88 0.90 1.77
C LEU A 124 7.00 2.14 2.65
N ASP A 125 8.20 2.42 3.12
CA ASP A 125 8.47 3.65 3.85
C ASP A 125 8.56 4.87 2.91
N VAL A 126 8.37 6.06 3.46
CA VAL A 126 8.58 7.32 2.73
C VAL A 126 9.98 7.37 2.10
N GLY A 127 10.03 7.44 0.78
CA GLY A 127 11.25 7.47 -0.01
C GLY A 127 11.61 6.12 -0.65
N ASP A 128 10.91 5.07 -0.29
CA ASP A 128 11.02 3.79 -0.98
C ASP A 128 10.40 3.88 -2.38
N THR A 129 10.98 3.11 -3.29
CA THR A 129 10.49 3.02 -4.67
C THR A 129 10.67 1.59 -5.15
N VAL A 130 9.58 1.01 -5.62
CA VAL A 130 9.57 -0.34 -6.21
C VAL A 130 8.94 -0.29 -7.60
N THR A 131 9.09 -1.38 -8.36
CA THR A 131 8.48 -1.49 -9.68
C THR A 131 7.65 -2.77 -9.76
N ASP A 132 6.40 -2.62 -10.18
CA ASP A 132 5.57 -3.72 -10.63
C ASP A 132 5.61 -3.79 -12.15
N SER A 133 5.71 -4.98 -12.71
CA SER A 133 5.85 -5.17 -14.16
C SER A 133 4.82 -6.15 -14.67
N PHE A 134 4.29 -5.84 -15.84
CA PHE A 134 3.39 -6.73 -16.60
C PHE A 134 3.83 -6.73 -18.06
N ASN A 135 3.58 -7.80 -18.79
CA ASN A 135 3.77 -7.81 -20.22
C ASN A 135 2.42 -8.06 -20.91
N TYR A 136 2.26 -7.46 -22.07
CA TYR A 136 1.04 -7.55 -22.85
C TYR A 136 1.32 -7.87 -24.31
N THR A 137 0.35 -8.46 -24.97
CA THR A 137 0.43 -8.81 -26.40
C THR A 137 -0.48 -7.91 -27.20
N VAL A 138 0.09 -7.21 -28.16
CA VAL A 138 -0.64 -6.42 -29.16
C VAL A 138 -0.87 -7.29 -30.40
N THR A 139 -2.00 -7.07 -31.06
CA THR A 139 -2.34 -7.73 -32.34
C THR A 139 -3.01 -6.75 -33.30
N ASP A 140 -2.72 -6.89 -34.57
CA ASP A 140 -3.38 -6.28 -35.72
C ASP A 140 -4.61 -7.09 -36.20
N GLY A 141 -4.84 -8.29 -35.63
CA GLY A 141 -5.88 -9.24 -35.98
C GLY A 141 -5.34 -10.50 -36.67
N GLY A 142 -4.09 -10.48 -37.16
CA GLY A 142 -3.39 -11.59 -37.83
C GLY A 142 -2.10 -11.99 -37.13
N LEU A 143 -1.27 -10.99 -36.85
CA LEU A 143 0.06 -11.14 -36.23
C LEU A 143 0.10 -10.47 -34.86
N THR A 144 1.21 -10.64 -34.13
CA THR A 144 1.31 -10.15 -32.75
C THR A 144 2.74 -9.71 -32.42
N ASP A 145 2.87 -8.78 -31.48
CA ASP A 145 4.12 -8.46 -30.80
C ASP A 145 3.86 -8.27 -29.29
N ILE A 146 4.90 -8.26 -28.47
CA ILE A 146 4.81 -8.20 -27.01
C ILE A 146 5.66 -7.05 -26.49
N ALA A 147 5.11 -6.31 -25.53
CA ALA A 147 5.84 -5.27 -24.80
C ALA A 147 5.57 -5.37 -23.29
N VAL A 148 6.28 -4.56 -22.52
CA VAL A 148 6.21 -4.49 -21.06
C VAL A 148 5.62 -3.16 -20.63
N ILE A 149 4.76 -3.18 -19.62
CA ILE A 149 4.38 -1.99 -18.85
C ILE A 149 5.00 -2.09 -17.46
N GLU A 150 5.76 -1.04 -17.08
CA GLU A 150 6.40 -0.91 -15.77
C GLU A 150 5.73 0.19 -14.97
N ILE A 151 5.22 -0.16 -13.79
CA ILE A 151 4.59 0.79 -12.87
C ILE A 151 5.49 0.97 -11.64
N LYS A 152 6.01 2.18 -11.44
CA LYS A 152 6.71 2.55 -10.21
C LYS A 152 5.71 2.87 -9.11
N VAL A 153 5.91 2.27 -7.94
CA VAL A 153 5.13 2.54 -6.73
C VAL A 153 6.04 3.20 -5.72
N PHE A 154 5.58 4.30 -5.13
CA PHE A 154 6.32 5.10 -4.15
C PHE A 154 5.67 4.97 -2.79
N GLY A 155 6.51 4.75 -1.76
CA GLY A 155 6.08 4.77 -0.37
C GLY A 155 5.67 6.15 0.08
N VAL A 156 4.55 6.23 0.81
CA VAL A 156 4.07 7.39 1.54
C VAL A 156 3.87 7.00 3.00
N ASN A 157 3.76 7.99 3.89
CA ASN A 157 3.59 7.66 5.31
C ASN A 157 2.16 7.21 5.61
N ASP A 158 2.03 6.06 6.21
CA ASP A 158 0.79 5.53 6.71
C ASP A 158 0.41 6.10 8.08
N VAL A 159 -0.86 5.93 8.43
CA VAL A 159 -1.38 6.36 9.72
C VAL A 159 -1.40 5.19 10.68
N PRO A 160 -0.77 5.31 11.87
CA PRO A 160 -0.78 4.24 12.85
C PRO A 160 -2.20 3.87 13.30
N VAL A 161 -2.42 2.59 13.52
CA VAL A 161 -3.67 2.02 14.03
C VAL A 161 -3.51 1.66 15.50
N ALA A 162 -4.08 2.49 16.38
CA ALA A 162 -4.08 2.25 17.81
C ALA A 162 -5.23 1.31 18.22
N GLN A 163 -4.94 0.39 19.13
CA GLN A 163 -5.89 -0.53 19.74
C GLN A 163 -6.19 -0.11 21.19
N ASN A 164 -7.27 -0.67 21.76
CA ASN A 164 -7.63 -0.39 23.14
C ASN A 164 -6.88 -1.31 24.09
N ASP A 165 -6.29 -0.75 25.15
CA ASP A 165 -5.65 -1.49 26.21
C ASP A 165 -6.53 -1.59 27.46
N VAL A 166 -6.26 -2.62 28.26
CA VAL A 166 -6.95 -2.87 29.51
C VAL A 166 -5.97 -3.06 30.65
N GLY A 167 -6.35 -2.53 31.81
CA GLY A 167 -5.62 -2.75 33.06
C GLY A 167 -6.57 -2.87 34.22
N VAL A 168 -6.32 -3.79 35.15
CA VAL A 168 -7.16 -4.04 36.32
C VAL A 168 -6.27 -4.11 37.55
N ILE A 169 -6.70 -3.43 38.61
CA ILE A 169 -5.93 -3.35 39.85
C ILE A 169 -6.86 -3.17 41.05
N ASN A 170 -6.41 -3.63 42.24
CA ASN A 170 -7.11 -3.34 43.50
C ASN A 170 -6.94 -1.89 43.92
N GLU A 171 -7.91 -1.35 44.65
CA GLU A 171 -7.76 -0.07 45.33
C GLU A 171 -6.49 -0.02 46.19
N ASN A 172 -5.93 1.14 46.42
CA ASN A 172 -4.70 1.35 47.21
C ASN A 172 -3.45 0.66 46.67
N SER A 173 -3.47 0.19 45.42
CA SER A 173 -2.35 -0.47 44.77
C SER A 173 -1.82 0.35 43.60
N THR A 174 -0.66 -0.02 43.07
CA THR A 174 -0.07 0.57 41.88
C THR A 174 0.24 -0.51 40.85
N LEU A 175 -0.37 -0.40 39.69
CA LEU A 175 -0.01 -1.17 38.52
C LEU A 175 1.16 -0.49 37.83
N THR A 176 2.20 -1.24 37.48
CA THR A 176 3.34 -0.76 36.71
C THR A 176 3.58 -1.68 35.54
N VAL A 177 3.57 -1.11 34.35
CA VAL A 177 3.78 -1.81 33.07
C VAL A 177 5.01 -1.19 32.40
N SER A 178 5.99 -2.04 32.11
CA SER A 178 7.26 -1.61 31.52
C SER A 178 7.18 -1.55 29.99
N ASP A 179 8.07 -0.80 29.38
CA ASP A 179 8.28 -0.80 27.93
C ASP A 179 8.60 -2.23 27.43
N GLY A 180 7.99 -2.63 26.34
CA GLY A 180 8.12 -3.95 25.76
C GLY A 180 7.41 -5.05 26.56
N ASP A 181 6.60 -4.70 27.57
CA ASP A 181 5.75 -5.66 28.25
C ASP A 181 4.61 -6.07 27.30
N ASN A 182 4.62 -7.34 26.95
CA ASN A 182 3.70 -7.95 26.00
C ASN A 182 2.77 -8.97 26.65
N ALA A 183 2.46 -8.80 27.93
CA ALA A 183 1.47 -9.65 28.59
C ALA A 183 0.13 -9.59 27.86
N ASN A 184 -0.53 -10.71 27.79
CA ASN A 184 -1.83 -10.84 27.12
C ASN A 184 -2.90 -11.22 28.14
N GLU A 185 -3.13 -10.35 29.08
CA GLU A 185 -4.16 -10.54 30.06
C GLU A 185 -5.51 -9.99 29.53
N THR A 186 -6.37 -10.89 29.07
CA THR A 186 -7.68 -10.54 28.48
C THR A 186 -8.82 -10.55 29.50
N ASN A 187 -8.55 -10.53 30.80
CA ASN A 187 -9.56 -10.74 31.83
C ASN A 187 -10.25 -9.46 32.30
N ASP A 188 -11.24 -9.04 31.57
CA ASP A 188 -12.27 -8.12 32.07
C ASP A 188 -13.44 -8.83 32.80
N SER A 189 -13.43 -10.16 32.92
CA SER A 189 -14.55 -10.94 33.45
C SER A 189 -14.17 -11.88 34.61
N GLY A 190 -14.10 -11.34 35.80
CA GLY A 190 -14.42 -12.10 37.01
C GLY A 190 -13.33 -12.96 37.63
N SER A 191 -12.06 -12.78 37.30
CA SER A 191 -10.95 -13.42 38.03
C SER A 191 -10.62 -12.66 39.32
N THR A 192 -10.08 -13.35 40.30
CA THR A 192 -9.59 -12.74 41.53
C THR A 192 -8.29 -12.00 41.23
N TYR A 193 -8.37 -10.68 41.09
CA TYR A 193 -7.22 -9.85 40.85
C TYR A 193 -6.21 -9.88 42.00
N ASN A 194 -4.94 -10.00 41.67
CA ASN A 194 -3.89 -9.94 42.69
C ASN A 194 -3.47 -8.47 42.94
N ALA A 195 -2.69 -8.24 43.98
CA ALA A 195 -2.24 -6.89 44.33
C ALA A 195 -1.29 -6.27 43.29
N SER A 196 -0.74 -7.06 42.39
CA SER A 196 0.10 -6.56 41.28
C SER A 196 -0.67 -6.05 40.09
N GLY A 197 -2.00 -6.34 40.02
CA GLY A 197 -2.86 -6.01 38.86
C GLY A 197 -2.67 -6.97 37.69
N GLU A 198 -3.54 -6.81 36.71
CA GLU A 198 -3.49 -7.50 35.40
C GLU A 198 -3.59 -6.46 34.29
N HIS A 199 -2.99 -6.69 33.14
CA HIS A 199 -2.93 -5.73 32.03
C HIS A 199 -2.72 -6.42 30.68
N SER A 200 -3.03 -5.72 29.58
CA SER A 200 -2.81 -6.18 28.21
C SER A 200 -1.37 -6.03 27.70
N GLY A 201 -0.47 -5.48 28.49
CA GLY A 201 0.88 -5.10 28.12
C GLY A 201 1.07 -3.59 28.23
N ASP A 202 2.17 -3.04 27.70
CA ASP A 202 2.26 -1.60 27.50
C ASP A 202 1.29 -1.16 26.37
N VAL A 203 1.04 0.14 26.24
CA VAL A 203 -0.01 0.61 25.30
C VAL A 203 0.41 0.60 23.83
N ILE A 204 1.62 0.16 23.50
CA ILE A 204 2.10 0.04 22.11
C ILE A 204 2.40 -1.42 21.76
N ASN A 205 3.11 -2.13 22.65
CA ASN A 205 3.70 -3.44 22.39
C ASN A 205 2.98 -4.55 23.15
N THR A 206 1.91 -5.08 22.60
CA THR A 206 1.26 -6.26 23.15
C THR A 206 1.55 -7.51 22.31
N SER A 207 1.61 -8.68 22.92
CA SER A 207 1.94 -9.93 22.21
C SER A 207 0.75 -10.56 21.49
N SER A 208 -0.45 -10.02 21.59
CA SER A 208 -1.62 -10.60 20.95
C SER A 208 -2.46 -9.59 20.22
N GLY A 209 -2.75 -9.91 18.99
CA GLY A 209 -3.37 -9.15 17.93
C GLY A 209 -4.66 -8.36 18.18
N THR A 210 -5.15 -8.25 19.40
CA THR A 210 -6.33 -7.46 19.75
C THR A 210 -6.01 -6.15 20.47
N HIS A 211 -4.79 -6.00 20.99
CA HIS A 211 -4.35 -4.83 21.75
C HIS A 211 -3.05 -4.22 21.19
N GLN A 212 -2.47 -4.85 20.17
CA GLN A 212 -1.24 -4.36 19.56
C GLN A 212 -1.52 -3.19 18.63
N ASP A 213 -0.87 -2.07 18.87
CA ASP A 213 -0.80 -0.97 17.91
C ASP A 213 0.05 -1.39 16.72
N SER A 214 -0.26 -0.88 15.56
CA SER A 214 0.42 -1.23 14.31
C SER A 214 0.53 -0.02 13.40
N ASP A 215 1.49 -0.10 12.51
CA ASP A 215 1.68 0.79 11.39
C ASP A 215 1.97 -0.08 10.17
N ALA A 216 1.53 0.31 8.99
CA ALA A 216 1.80 -0.44 7.77
C ALA A 216 3.23 -0.20 7.29
N ASP A 217 3.78 1.00 7.50
CA ASP A 217 5.17 1.34 7.18
C ASP A 217 6.15 0.38 7.88
N ALA A 218 7.06 -0.25 7.13
CA ALA A 218 7.94 -1.30 7.64
C ALA A 218 8.95 -0.81 8.70
N SER A 219 9.32 0.47 8.68
CA SER A 219 10.28 1.07 9.62
C SER A 219 9.62 1.98 10.66
N ALA A 220 8.30 2.03 10.72
CA ALA A 220 7.58 2.89 11.65
C ALA A 220 7.97 2.62 13.10
N THR A 221 8.13 3.71 13.86
CA THR A 221 8.34 3.65 15.31
C THR A 221 7.19 4.36 16.01
N LEU A 222 6.33 3.58 16.66
CA LEU A 222 5.18 4.11 17.36
C LEU A 222 5.60 4.78 18.68
N THR A 223 4.95 5.88 19.02
CA THR A 223 5.14 6.59 20.28
C THR A 223 3.85 7.23 20.78
N VAL A 224 3.66 7.24 22.11
CA VAL A 224 2.56 7.98 22.73
C VAL A 224 2.90 9.47 22.73
N THR A 225 2.09 10.27 22.08
CA THR A 225 2.30 11.73 21.97
C THR A 225 1.38 12.55 22.87
N GLN A 226 0.22 11.99 23.24
CA GLN A 226 -0.77 12.69 24.06
C GLN A 226 -1.58 11.72 24.93
N ILE A 227 -2.04 12.22 26.07
CA ILE A 227 -2.93 11.52 26.98
C ILE A 227 -4.05 12.46 27.45
N LYS A 228 -5.24 11.94 27.70
CA LYS A 228 -6.35 12.64 28.36
C LYS A 228 -7.25 11.68 29.11
N LYS A 229 -7.91 12.16 30.15
CA LYS A 229 -9.05 11.47 30.71
C LYS A 229 -10.33 11.74 29.88
N ASN A 230 -11.31 10.88 29.97
CA ASN A 230 -12.58 11.08 29.30
C ASN A 230 -13.20 12.45 29.69
N GLY A 231 -13.56 13.27 28.70
CA GLY A 231 -14.07 14.62 28.87
C GLY A 231 -13.04 15.68 29.29
N GLY A 232 -11.74 15.32 29.38
CA GLY A 232 -10.65 16.24 29.71
C GLY A 232 -9.96 16.84 28.48
N SER A 233 -8.98 17.71 28.76
CA SER A 233 -8.10 18.26 27.74
C SER A 233 -6.90 17.33 27.48
N ASN A 234 -6.34 17.39 26.29
CA ASN A 234 -5.12 16.69 25.94
C ASN A 234 -3.92 17.22 26.74
N SER A 235 -3.09 16.33 27.24
CA SER A 235 -1.79 16.61 27.84
C SER A 235 -0.71 15.97 26.96
N ALA A 236 0.28 16.76 26.54
CA ALA A 236 1.37 16.25 25.72
C ALA A 236 2.25 15.27 26.52
N VAL A 237 2.67 14.18 25.88
CA VAL A 237 3.67 13.25 26.38
C VAL A 237 4.99 13.58 25.69
N SER A 238 6.03 13.88 26.48
CA SER A 238 7.33 14.28 25.94
C SER A 238 8.09 13.06 25.41
N SER A 239 8.76 13.21 24.25
CA SER A 239 9.60 12.17 23.66
C SER A 239 10.68 11.70 24.64
N GLY A 240 10.98 10.40 24.60
CA GLY A 240 12.00 9.74 25.44
C GLY A 240 11.61 9.58 26.91
N THR A 241 10.33 9.72 27.24
CA THR A 241 9.82 9.48 28.60
C THR A 241 9.33 8.02 28.76
N THR A 242 9.34 7.56 30.00
CA THR A 242 8.91 6.22 30.44
C THR A 242 7.82 6.35 31.50
N ASN A 243 7.32 5.23 32.03
CA ASN A 243 6.37 5.20 33.14
C ASN A 243 6.86 5.94 34.42
N SER A 244 8.17 6.14 34.58
CA SER A 244 8.77 6.77 35.77
C SER A 244 8.88 8.29 35.68
N ASN A 245 8.91 8.86 34.47
CA ASN A 245 9.07 10.29 34.20
C ASN A 245 8.11 10.81 33.12
N GLY A 246 7.06 10.08 32.83
CA GLY A 246 6.05 10.38 31.84
C GLY A 246 5.07 11.48 32.25
N THR A 247 4.02 11.63 31.45
CA THR A 247 2.96 12.60 31.70
C THR A 247 1.85 11.97 32.53
N SER A 248 1.43 12.67 33.58
CA SER A 248 0.38 12.19 34.49
C SER A 248 -0.97 12.87 34.24
N VAL A 249 -2.03 12.06 34.30
CA VAL A 249 -3.43 12.52 34.27
C VAL A 249 -4.21 11.90 35.41
N THR A 250 -4.81 12.74 36.27
CA THR A 250 -5.63 12.27 37.38
C THR A 250 -7.08 12.02 36.93
N GLY A 251 -7.49 10.76 37.07
CA GLY A 251 -8.85 10.28 36.85
C GLY A 251 -9.74 10.39 38.09
N THR A 252 -10.86 9.71 38.09
CA THR A 252 -11.77 9.66 39.26
C THR A 252 -11.24 8.74 40.34
N TYR A 253 -10.61 7.62 39.96
CA TYR A 253 -10.23 6.54 40.86
C TYR A 253 -8.71 6.35 40.99
N GLY A 254 -7.90 7.23 40.38
CA GLY A 254 -6.45 7.15 40.45
C GLY A 254 -5.76 8.08 39.47
N THR A 255 -4.45 7.94 39.41
CA THR A 255 -3.59 8.73 38.50
C THR A 255 -2.85 7.78 37.57
N LEU A 256 -2.99 8.00 36.26
CA LEU A 256 -2.20 7.35 35.23
C LEU A 256 -0.99 8.23 34.88
N THR A 257 0.20 7.65 34.87
CA THR A 257 1.42 8.24 34.33
C THR A 257 1.90 7.37 33.17
N ILE A 258 2.07 7.97 31.99
CA ILE A 258 2.45 7.25 30.77
C ILE A 258 3.69 7.86 30.14
N GLY A 259 4.59 7.02 29.65
CA GLY A 259 5.76 7.38 28.86
C GLY A 259 5.47 7.42 27.37
N ALA A 260 6.35 8.07 26.62
CA ALA A 260 6.30 8.05 25.16
C ALA A 260 6.59 6.65 24.57
N ASP A 261 7.25 5.80 25.32
CA ASP A 261 7.56 4.41 25.00
C ASP A 261 6.39 3.44 25.20
N GLY A 262 5.22 3.92 25.61
CA GLY A 262 4.03 3.10 25.89
C GLY A 262 3.96 2.57 27.31
N SER A 263 5.05 2.55 28.06
CA SER A 263 5.06 2.12 29.46
C SER A 263 4.22 3.03 30.35
N TYR A 264 3.57 2.46 31.39
CA TYR A 264 2.71 3.27 32.26
C TYR A 264 2.69 2.77 33.70
N THR A 265 2.29 3.68 34.61
CA THR A 265 1.89 3.35 35.96
C THR A 265 0.49 3.87 36.23
N TYR A 266 -0.33 3.11 36.92
CA TYR A 266 -1.61 3.56 37.45
C TYR A 266 -1.65 3.36 38.97
N ALA A 267 -1.76 4.45 39.71
CA ALA A 267 -1.89 4.45 41.15
C ALA A 267 -3.36 4.64 41.53
N ALA A 268 -4.01 3.60 42.02
CA ALA A 268 -5.40 3.66 42.49
C ALA A 268 -5.50 4.36 43.85
N THR A 269 -6.55 5.17 44.01
CA THR A 269 -6.80 5.89 45.27
C THR A 269 -7.56 5.03 46.28
N ALA A 270 -7.50 5.43 47.55
CA ALA A 270 -8.05 4.71 48.71
C ALA A 270 -9.56 4.76 48.82
N ASP A 271 -10.39 5.17 48.07
CA ASP A 271 -11.85 5.23 48.19
C ASP A 271 -12.49 5.22 46.80
N ALA A 272 -12.08 4.25 45.93
CA ALA A 272 -12.54 4.12 44.55
C ALA A 272 -13.84 3.28 44.45
#